data_c2bb36343975461735892c5285e11a20
#
_entry.id   c2bb36343975461735892c5285e11a20
#
_cell.length_a   1.000
_cell.length_b   1.000
_cell.length_c   1.000
_cell.angle_alpha   90.00
_cell.angle_beta   90.00
_cell.angle_gamma   90.00
#
_symmetry.space_group_name_H-M   'P 1'
#
loop_
_entity.id
_entity.type
_entity.pdbx_description
1 polymer ?
#
loop_
_entity_poly.entity_id
_entity_poly.type
_entity_poly.pdbx_seq_one_letter_code
_entity_poly.pdbx_strand_id
1 'polypeptide(L)'
;MAHKYPVNWFEIPATNFNRAVKFYSTIFAKELPTTHMNGAYMAFFSTEPLDVSGVIISGEGAEPSNKGILLYLNGGDNLNEPLSKVEIAGGTVVLTKTKISDEVGFYAIFIDSEGNRLALHSMN
;
A
#
# COMPACT_ATOMS: atom_id res chain seq x y z
N MET A 1 -4.61 -20.95 -18.75
CA MET A 1 -3.47 -20.70 -17.83
C MET A 1 -3.95 -20.76 -16.39
N ALA A 2 -3.25 -21.51 -15.58
CA ALA A 2 -3.55 -21.57 -14.16
C ALA A 2 -3.04 -20.31 -13.45
N HIS A 3 -3.84 -19.77 -12.55
CA HIS A 3 -3.47 -18.60 -11.75
C HIS A 3 -3.01 -19.08 -10.39
N LYS A 4 -1.78 -18.74 -10.02
CA LYS A 4 -1.19 -19.13 -8.73
C LYS A 4 -1.80 -18.36 -7.56
N TYR A 5 -2.26 -17.15 -7.82
CA TYR A 5 -2.65 -16.22 -6.78
C TYR A 5 -4.12 -15.88 -6.89
N PRO A 6 -4.84 -15.85 -5.79
CA PRO A 6 -6.27 -15.48 -5.82
C PRO A 6 -6.50 -13.99 -6.09
N VAL A 7 -5.46 -13.16 -6.01
CA VAL A 7 -5.56 -11.72 -6.24
C VAL A 7 -4.88 -11.37 -7.56
N ASN A 8 -5.53 -10.58 -8.40
CA ASN A 8 -4.93 -10.03 -9.62
C ASN A 8 -4.50 -8.57 -9.45
N TRP A 9 -5.27 -7.81 -8.71
CA TRP A 9 -5.14 -6.36 -8.67
C TRP A 9 -5.77 -5.81 -7.40
N PHE A 10 -5.29 -4.66 -6.92
CA PHE A 10 -5.93 -3.97 -5.82
C PHE A 10 -6.03 -2.48 -6.10
N GLU A 11 -6.97 -1.83 -5.44
CA GLU A 11 -7.12 -0.38 -5.47
C GLU A 11 -7.14 0.15 -4.05
N ILE A 12 -6.27 1.12 -3.76
CA ILE A 12 -6.25 1.82 -2.49
C ILE A 12 -6.94 3.18 -2.71
N PRO A 13 -8.11 3.40 -2.14
CA PRO A 13 -8.85 4.64 -2.38
C PRO A 13 -8.20 5.83 -1.66
N ALA A 14 -8.25 6.99 -2.30
CA ALA A 14 -7.71 8.22 -1.76
C ALA A 14 -8.72 9.35 -1.92
N THR A 15 -8.91 10.13 -0.87
CA THR A 15 -9.68 11.37 -0.92
C THR A 15 -8.85 12.46 -1.56
N ASN A 16 -7.57 12.54 -1.19
CA ASN A 16 -6.63 13.50 -1.75
C ASN A 16 -5.51 12.73 -2.46
N PHE A 17 -5.59 12.69 -3.79
CA PHE A 17 -4.69 11.89 -4.61
C PHE A 17 -3.23 12.27 -4.39
N ASN A 18 -2.89 13.55 -4.47
CA ASN A 18 -1.51 13.99 -4.34
C ASN A 18 -0.93 13.67 -2.96
N ARG A 19 -1.74 13.81 -1.92
CA ARG A 19 -1.32 13.48 -0.56
C ARG A 19 -1.04 11.98 -0.44
N ALA A 20 -1.91 11.14 -0.99
CA ALA A 20 -1.74 9.69 -0.97
C ALA A 20 -0.49 9.26 -1.74
N VAL A 21 -0.27 9.83 -2.93
CA VAL A 21 0.91 9.52 -3.73
C VAL A 21 2.18 9.90 -2.98
N LYS A 22 2.19 11.08 -2.34
CA LYS A 22 3.33 11.50 -1.54
C LYS A 22 3.59 10.57 -0.36
N PHE A 23 2.53 10.12 0.30
CA PHE A 23 2.65 9.18 1.41
C PHE A 23 3.33 7.89 0.97
N TYR A 24 2.79 7.22 -0.06
CA TYR A 24 3.31 5.93 -0.49
C TYR A 24 4.68 6.03 -1.16
N SER A 25 4.92 7.09 -1.94
CA SER A 25 6.25 7.29 -2.53
C SER A 25 7.31 7.54 -1.46
N THR A 26 6.93 8.15 -0.35
CA THR A 26 7.85 8.39 0.77
C THR A 26 8.17 7.09 1.51
N ILE A 27 7.17 6.31 1.89
CA ILE A 27 7.43 5.09 2.68
C ILE A 27 8.16 4.02 1.87
N PHE A 28 7.90 3.94 0.56
CA PHE A 28 8.58 2.97 -0.31
C PHE A 28 9.80 3.53 -1.03
N ALA A 29 10.11 4.81 -0.82
CA ALA A 29 11.29 5.48 -1.39
C ALA A 29 11.36 5.29 -2.91
N LYS A 30 10.24 5.50 -3.61
CA LYS A 30 10.19 5.38 -5.07
C LYS A 30 9.10 6.27 -5.65
N GLU A 31 9.29 6.68 -6.90
CA GLU A 31 8.25 7.38 -7.64
C GLU A 31 7.18 6.41 -8.10
N LEU A 32 5.93 6.86 -8.05
CA LEU A 32 4.79 6.10 -8.55
C LEU A 32 4.28 6.78 -9.81
N PRO A 33 4.36 6.14 -10.98
CA PRO A 33 3.81 6.70 -12.21
C PRO A 33 2.31 6.94 -12.06
N THR A 34 1.84 8.04 -12.60
CA THR A 34 0.43 8.43 -12.47
C THR A 34 -0.22 8.57 -13.83
N THR A 35 -1.54 8.39 -13.86
CA THR A 35 -2.35 8.64 -15.03
C THR A 35 -3.72 9.15 -14.63
N HIS A 36 -4.43 9.75 -15.59
CA HIS A 36 -5.80 10.20 -15.39
C HIS A 36 -6.64 9.62 -16.53
N MET A 37 -7.67 8.87 -16.18
CA MET A 37 -8.46 8.14 -17.15
C MET A 37 -9.88 7.93 -16.60
N ASN A 38 -10.89 8.21 -17.44
CA ASN A 38 -12.31 7.95 -17.11
C ASN A 38 -12.74 8.62 -15.79
N GLY A 39 -12.22 9.84 -15.53
CA GLY A 39 -12.56 10.58 -14.32
C GLY A 39 -11.83 10.13 -13.07
N ALA A 40 -10.89 9.21 -13.18
CA ALA A 40 -10.10 8.74 -12.06
C ALA A 40 -8.63 9.09 -12.20
N TYR A 41 -7.99 9.42 -11.09
CA TYR A 41 -6.53 9.54 -11.00
C TYR A 41 -5.97 8.26 -10.41
N MET A 42 -4.93 7.72 -11.02
CA MET A 42 -4.31 6.47 -10.58
C MET A 42 -2.80 6.63 -10.47
N ALA A 43 -2.22 6.05 -9.41
CA ALA A 43 -0.78 5.95 -9.25
C ALA A 43 -0.43 4.48 -9.11
N PHE A 44 0.54 4.00 -9.89
CA PHE A 44 0.84 2.59 -10.04
C PHE A 44 1.99 2.18 -9.14
N PHE A 45 1.81 1.09 -8.40
CA PHE A 45 2.90 0.52 -7.60
C PHE A 45 3.89 -0.25 -8.47
N SER A 46 3.43 -0.84 -9.56
CA SER A 46 4.30 -1.48 -10.55
C SER A 46 3.72 -1.27 -11.94
N THR A 47 4.59 -1.12 -12.92
CA THR A 47 4.22 -1.03 -14.34
C THR A 47 4.55 -2.29 -15.11
N GLU A 48 5.12 -3.31 -14.45
CA GLU A 48 5.45 -4.57 -15.10
C GLU A 48 4.15 -5.34 -15.39
N PRO A 49 3.90 -5.73 -16.66
CA PRO A 49 2.60 -6.30 -17.05
C PRO A 49 2.20 -7.58 -16.31
N LEU A 50 3.18 -8.36 -15.86
CA LEU A 50 2.91 -9.66 -15.22
C LEU A 50 2.90 -9.59 -13.70
N ASP A 51 3.18 -8.44 -13.12
CA ASP A 51 3.18 -8.31 -11.67
C ASP A 51 1.76 -8.29 -11.12
N VAL A 52 1.57 -8.99 -10.02
CA VAL A 52 0.38 -8.79 -9.19
C VAL A 52 0.64 -7.52 -8.40
N SER A 53 -0.11 -6.48 -8.71
CA SER A 53 0.10 -5.16 -8.13
C SER A 53 -1.21 -4.41 -8.05
N GLY A 54 -1.16 -3.10 -7.96
CA GLY A 54 -2.34 -2.27 -7.87
C GLY A 54 -2.02 -0.79 -7.97
N VAL A 55 -3.00 0.00 -7.61
CA VAL A 55 -2.94 1.46 -7.72
C VAL A 55 -3.45 2.14 -6.46
N ILE A 56 -3.02 3.39 -6.28
CA ILE A 56 -3.76 4.36 -5.50
C ILE A 56 -4.75 4.99 -6.47
N ILE A 57 -6.00 5.11 -6.08
CA ILE A 57 -7.04 5.65 -6.96
C ILE A 57 -7.86 6.72 -6.24
N SER A 58 -8.17 7.80 -6.95
CA SER A 58 -9.16 8.77 -6.49
C SER A 58 -10.16 9.04 -7.60
N GLY A 59 -11.38 9.40 -7.21
CA GLY A 59 -12.48 9.63 -8.13
C GLY A 59 -13.77 9.13 -7.53
N GLU A 60 -14.81 9.10 -8.35
CA GLU A 60 -16.12 8.66 -7.91
C GLU A 60 -16.08 7.23 -7.40
N GLY A 61 -16.61 7.00 -6.19
CA GLY A 61 -16.65 5.68 -5.58
C GLY A 61 -15.38 5.29 -4.82
N ALA A 62 -14.32 6.09 -4.87
CA ALA A 62 -13.08 5.81 -4.16
C ALA A 62 -13.17 6.39 -2.74
N GLU A 63 -13.67 5.59 -1.81
CA GLU A 63 -13.86 6.02 -0.42
C GLU A 63 -12.91 5.29 0.52
N PRO A 64 -11.96 6.00 1.14
CA PRO A 64 -11.09 5.40 2.15
C PRO A 64 -11.85 4.87 3.35
N SER A 65 -11.33 3.81 3.97
CA SER A 65 -11.95 3.23 5.16
C SER A 65 -10.88 2.52 5.98
N ASN A 66 -11.05 2.55 7.30
CA ASN A 66 -10.19 1.79 8.21
C ASN A 66 -10.81 0.44 8.60
N LYS A 67 -11.84 0.02 7.87
CA LYS A 67 -12.58 -1.23 8.13
C LYS A 67 -12.58 -2.09 6.88
N GLY A 68 -12.91 -3.36 7.07
CA GLY A 68 -13.00 -4.31 5.96
C GLY A 68 -11.72 -5.09 5.75
N ILE A 69 -11.44 -5.40 4.50
CA ILE A 69 -10.30 -6.23 4.12
C ILE A 69 -8.98 -5.56 4.52
N LEU A 70 -8.06 -6.36 5.06
CA LEU A 70 -6.70 -5.91 5.36
C LEU A 70 -5.78 -6.33 4.22
N LEU A 71 -5.20 -5.36 3.53
CA LEU A 71 -4.27 -5.59 2.44
C LEU A 71 -2.85 -5.51 2.99
N TYR A 72 -2.06 -6.55 2.72
CA TYR A 72 -0.65 -6.60 3.09
C TYR A 72 0.19 -6.17 1.89
N LEU A 73 0.92 -5.07 2.04
CA LEU A 73 1.86 -4.60 1.04
C LEU A 73 3.25 -5.18 1.32
N ASN A 74 4.01 -5.38 0.26
CA ASN A 74 5.38 -5.86 0.37
C ASN A 74 6.26 -4.78 0.98
N GLY A 75 6.77 -5.04 2.18
CA GLY A 75 7.62 -4.11 2.91
C GLY A 75 9.08 -4.11 2.48
N GLY A 76 9.44 -4.93 1.49
CA GLY A 76 10.82 -5.00 1.01
C GLY A 76 11.69 -5.94 1.84
N ASP A 77 12.97 -5.72 1.83
CA ASP A 77 13.95 -6.60 2.48
C ASP A 77 13.92 -6.48 4.00
N ASN A 78 13.57 -5.31 4.51
CA ASN A 78 13.54 -5.06 5.95
C ASN A 78 12.35 -4.15 6.26
N LEU A 79 11.44 -4.66 7.10
CA LEU A 79 10.21 -3.96 7.45
C LEU A 79 10.47 -2.60 8.09
N ASN A 80 11.58 -2.45 8.80
CA ASN A 80 11.91 -1.19 9.47
C ASN A 80 12.03 -0.02 8.50
N GLU A 81 12.44 -0.27 7.26
CA GLU A 81 12.64 0.81 6.29
C GLU A 81 11.34 1.55 5.96
N PRO A 82 10.31 0.89 5.41
CA PRO A 82 9.06 1.62 5.16
C PRO A 82 8.34 2.00 6.45
N LEU A 83 8.37 1.16 7.46
CA LEU A 83 7.63 1.39 8.70
C LEU A 83 8.11 2.66 9.43
N SER A 84 9.42 2.91 9.44
CA SER A 84 9.98 4.08 10.10
C SER A 84 9.55 5.40 9.45
N LYS A 85 9.04 5.34 8.23
CA LYS A 85 8.64 6.54 7.48
C LYS A 85 7.14 6.82 7.54
N VAL A 86 6.34 5.90 8.08
CA VAL A 86 4.88 6.02 8.06
C VAL A 86 4.41 7.32 8.72
N GLU A 87 4.88 7.61 9.92
CA GLU A 87 4.39 8.78 10.66
C GLU A 87 4.91 10.09 10.09
N ILE A 88 6.15 10.11 9.64
CA ILE A 88 6.72 11.29 8.96
C ILE A 88 5.94 11.58 7.68
N ALA A 89 5.51 10.54 6.98
CA ALA A 89 4.78 10.68 5.73
C ALA A 89 3.30 11.06 5.90
N GLY A 90 2.79 11.07 7.13
CA GLY A 90 1.42 11.49 7.41
C GLY A 90 0.46 10.39 7.80
N GLY A 91 0.97 9.19 8.07
CA GLY A 91 0.16 8.09 8.56
C GLY A 91 0.32 7.84 10.05
N THR A 92 -0.21 6.72 10.52
CA THR A 92 -0.14 6.32 11.92
C THR A 92 0.19 4.84 12.01
N VAL A 93 1.18 4.48 12.83
CA VAL A 93 1.49 3.07 13.09
C VAL A 93 0.51 2.57 14.17
N VAL A 94 -0.27 1.55 13.82
CA VAL A 94 -1.26 0.94 14.73
C VAL A 94 -0.67 -0.25 15.45
N LEU A 95 0.07 -1.10 14.73
CA LEU A 95 0.78 -2.25 15.29
C LEU A 95 2.22 -2.17 14.81
N THR A 96 3.16 -2.13 15.75
CA THR A 96 4.57 -2.10 15.42
C THR A 96 5.04 -3.45 14.89
N LYS A 97 6.27 -3.51 14.39
CA LYS A 97 6.85 -4.72 13.81
C LYS A 97 6.66 -5.91 14.75
N THR A 98 5.96 -6.92 14.26
CA THR A 98 5.58 -8.11 15.02
C THR A 98 6.01 -9.35 14.25
N LYS A 99 6.68 -10.27 14.91
CA LYS A 99 7.08 -11.53 14.29
C LYS A 99 5.86 -12.44 14.17
N ILE A 100 5.65 -12.98 12.96
CA ILE A 100 4.62 -13.98 12.72
C ILE A 100 5.20 -15.36 13.04
N SER A 101 6.31 -15.71 12.38
CA SER A 101 7.06 -16.95 12.59
C SER A 101 8.40 -16.82 11.87
N ASP A 102 9.32 -17.75 12.12
CA ASP A 102 10.58 -17.78 11.40
C ASP A 102 10.37 -17.99 9.91
N GLU A 103 9.33 -18.72 9.54
CA GLU A 103 9.06 -19.06 8.15
C GLU A 103 8.35 -17.95 7.39
N VAL A 104 7.49 -17.18 8.08
CA VAL A 104 6.64 -16.18 7.42
C VAL A 104 7.18 -14.76 7.58
N GLY A 105 7.98 -14.51 8.60
CA GLY A 105 8.59 -13.19 8.80
C GLY A 105 7.81 -12.29 9.74
N PHE A 106 7.68 -11.02 9.35
CA PHE A 106 7.17 -9.95 10.22
C PHE A 106 6.08 -9.15 9.52
N TYR A 107 5.23 -8.54 10.32
CA TYR A 107 4.22 -7.62 9.80
C TYR A 107 4.02 -6.45 10.75
N ALA A 108 3.40 -5.42 10.23
CA ALA A 108 2.98 -4.24 10.98
C ALA A 108 1.70 -3.73 10.36
N ILE A 109 0.92 -2.97 11.14
CA ILE A 109 -0.33 -2.38 10.65
C ILE A 109 -0.23 -0.87 10.79
N PHE A 110 -0.72 -0.17 9.79
CA PHE A 110 -0.70 1.29 9.78
C PHE A 110 -1.99 1.84 9.18
N ILE A 111 -2.26 3.09 9.49
CA ILE A 111 -3.29 3.89 8.81
C ILE A 111 -2.54 4.84 7.89
N ASP A 112 -2.92 4.86 6.62
CA ASP A 112 -2.27 5.73 5.64
C ASP A 112 -2.73 7.19 5.76
N SER A 113 -2.25 8.05 4.86
CA SER A 113 -2.59 9.48 4.88
C SER A 113 -4.07 9.75 4.60
N GLU A 114 -4.79 8.76 4.08
CA GLU A 114 -6.19 8.90 3.69
C GLU A 114 -7.16 8.23 4.68
N GLY A 115 -6.63 7.54 5.68
CA GLY A 115 -7.45 6.85 6.67
C GLY A 115 -7.67 5.38 6.38
N ASN A 116 -7.02 4.82 5.37
CA ASN A 116 -7.09 3.38 5.09
C ASN A 116 -6.22 2.61 6.08
N ARG A 117 -6.68 1.44 6.47
CA ARG A 117 -5.93 0.52 7.32
C ARG A 117 -5.30 -0.57 6.46
N LEU A 118 -3.98 -0.63 6.47
CA LEU A 118 -3.21 -1.59 5.69
C LEU A 118 -2.14 -2.24 6.57
N ALA A 119 -1.53 -3.28 6.03
CA ALA A 119 -0.39 -3.94 6.68
C ALA A 119 0.83 -3.90 5.77
N LEU A 120 1.99 -4.01 6.37
CA LEU A 120 3.25 -4.24 5.69
C LEU A 120 3.79 -5.60 6.12
N HIS A 121 4.43 -6.29 5.20
CA HIS A 121 5.05 -7.60 5.46
C HIS A 121 6.45 -7.63 4.87
N SER A 122 7.37 -8.24 5.59
CA SER A 122 8.69 -8.61 5.05
C SER A 122 9.24 -9.80 5.83
N MET A 123 10.28 -10.42 5.27
CA MET A 123 10.90 -11.57 5.94
C MET A 123 11.84 -11.14 7.08
N ASN A 124 12.26 -9.87 7.09
CA ASN A 124 13.16 -9.33 8.13
C ASN A 124 12.64 -8.05 8.74
#